data_d32ab40caaab67d0fb1399740a570fb0
#
_entry.id   d32ab40caaab67d0fb1399740a570fb0
#
_cell.length_a   1.000
_cell.length_b   1.000
_cell.length_c   1.000
_cell.angle_alpha   90.00
_cell.angle_beta   90.00
_cell.angle_gamma   90.00
#
_symmetry.space_group_name_H-M   'P 1'
#
loop_
_entity.id
_entity.type
_entity.pdbx_description
1 polymer ?
#
loop_
_entity_poly.entity_id
_entity_poly.type
_entity_poly.pdbx_seq_one_letter_code
_entity_poly.pdbx_strand_id
1 'polypeptide(L)' 'MDPLAFKIERDAEAGVLVASWDDPEGGGITTQARNLTELTEAIKESIRCHFAGRSAKS' A
#
# COMPACT_ATOMS: atom_id res chain seq x y z
N MET A 1 -7.61 -6.09 17.21
CA MET A 1 -7.03 -6.25 15.91
C MET A 1 -6.47 -4.95 15.39
N ASP A 2 -5.28 -4.97 14.89
CA ASP A 2 -4.64 -3.75 14.44
C ASP A 2 -4.92 -3.46 12.99
N PRO A 3 -5.20 -2.22 12.68
CA PRO A 3 -5.33 -1.84 11.27
C PRO A 3 -3.98 -1.91 10.60
N LEU A 4 -4.01 -1.98 9.29
CA LEU A 4 -2.77 -1.91 8.54
C LEU A 4 -2.17 -0.52 8.71
N ALA A 5 -0.93 -0.47 9.14
CA ALA A 5 -0.26 0.79 9.40
C ALA A 5 0.72 1.09 8.28
N PHE A 6 0.25 1.83 7.30
CA PHE A 6 1.12 2.23 6.20
C PHE A 6 1.99 3.40 6.62
N LYS A 7 3.26 3.31 6.24
CA LYS A 7 4.17 4.41 6.43
C LYS A 7 4.09 5.30 5.19
N ILE A 8 3.74 6.55 5.39
CA ILE A 8 3.55 7.46 4.26
C ILE A 8 4.65 8.50 4.28
N GLU A 9 5.34 8.62 3.16
CA GLU A 9 6.41 9.58 3.00
C GLU A 9 6.19 10.39 1.75
N ARG A 10 6.70 11.61 1.78
CA ARG A 10 6.59 12.49 0.64
C ARG A 10 7.93 12.57 -0.05
N ASP A 11 7.93 12.28 -1.34
CA ASP A 11 9.13 12.42 -2.14
C ASP A 11 9.03 13.74 -2.88
N ALA A 12 9.69 14.77 -2.36
CA ALA A 12 9.57 16.10 -2.92
C ALA A 12 10.22 16.19 -4.30
N GLU A 13 11.25 15.41 -4.54
CA GLU A 13 11.90 15.43 -5.82
C GLU A 13 11.04 14.86 -6.92
N ALA A 14 10.38 13.78 -6.62
CA ALA A 14 9.52 13.14 -7.60
C ALA A 14 8.11 13.72 -7.61
N GLY A 15 7.75 14.46 -6.57
CA GLY A 15 6.42 15.03 -6.48
C GLY A 15 5.35 14.01 -6.21
N VAL A 16 5.68 12.97 -5.46
CA VAL A 16 4.72 11.92 -5.17
C VAL A 16 4.71 11.60 -3.69
N LEU A 17 3.65 10.91 -3.28
CA LEU A 17 3.54 10.37 -1.94
C LEU A 17 3.75 8.87 -2.05
N VAL A 18 4.49 8.31 -1.12
CA VAL A 18 4.80 6.88 -1.13
C VAL A 18 4.25 6.27 0.14
N ALA A 19 3.51 5.19 0.00
CA ALA A 19 2.99 4.44 1.13
C ALA A 19 3.59 3.05 1.11
N SER A 20 4.02 2.57 2.26
CA SER A 20 4.60 1.24 2.32
C SER A 20 4.15 0.53 3.59
N TRP A 21 4.09 -0.78 3.51
CA TRP A 21 3.64 -1.60 4.63
C TRP A 21 4.36 -2.94 4.54
N ASP A 22 4.91 -3.37 5.66
CA ASP A 22 5.60 -4.65 5.73
C ASP A 22 4.65 -5.69 6.29
N ASP A 23 4.46 -6.76 5.52
CA ASP A 23 3.62 -7.85 5.96
C ASP A 23 4.44 -8.77 6.87
N PRO A 24 4.03 -8.97 8.12
CA PRO A 24 4.81 -9.84 9.01
C PRO A 24 4.92 -11.27 8.51
N GLU A 25 4.07 -11.66 7.60
CA GLU A 25 4.14 -13.01 7.04
C GLU A 25 4.98 -13.08 5.79
N GLY A 26 5.60 -11.98 5.42
CA GLY A 26 6.46 -11.97 4.26
C GLY A 26 5.89 -11.08 3.17
N GLY A 27 6.76 -10.47 2.41
CA GLY A 27 6.37 -9.56 1.38
C GLY A 27 5.94 -8.24 1.96
N GLY A 28 5.25 -7.47 1.18
CA GLY A 28 4.79 -6.17 1.63
C GLY A 28 4.10 -5.45 0.50
N ILE A 29 3.69 -4.23 0.78
CA ILE A 29 2.98 -3.41 -0.20
C ILE A 29 3.66 -2.07 -0.26
N THR A 30 3.98 -1.63 -1.48
CA THR A 30 4.53 -0.31 -1.70
C THR A 30 3.78 0.31 -2.86
N THR A 31 3.28 1.51 -2.66
CA THR A 31 2.55 2.19 -3.71
C THR A 31 2.82 3.67 -3.63
N GLN A 32 2.55 4.38 -4.71
CA GLN A 32 2.79 5.81 -4.76
C GLN A 32 1.72 6.48 -5.60
N ALA A 33 1.53 7.77 -5.36
CA ALA A 33 0.55 8.53 -6.09
C ALA A 33 0.88 10.01 -5.93
N ARG A 34 0.22 10.84 -6.73
CA ARG A 34 0.52 12.26 -6.73
C ARG A 34 -0.15 13.02 -5.61
N ASN A 35 -1.22 12.50 -5.06
CA ASN A 35 -1.93 13.19 -3.99
C ASN A 35 -2.57 12.14 -3.09
N LEU A 36 -3.14 12.62 -1.98
CA LEU A 36 -3.70 11.71 -0.98
C LEU A 36 -4.89 10.92 -1.51
N THR A 37 -5.71 11.54 -2.33
CA THR A 37 -6.87 10.85 -2.87
C THR A 37 -6.44 9.68 -3.74
N GLU A 38 -5.49 9.93 -4.63
CA GLU A 38 -4.99 8.87 -5.48
C GLU A 38 -4.23 7.82 -4.68
N LEU A 39 -3.51 8.27 -3.65
CA LEU A 39 -2.77 7.33 -2.82
C LEU A 39 -3.73 6.40 -2.08
N THR A 40 -4.82 6.94 -1.56
CA THR A 40 -5.80 6.12 -0.87
C THR A 40 -6.37 5.05 -1.79
N GLU A 41 -6.71 5.45 -3.02
CA GLU A 41 -7.22 4.49 -3.98
C GLU A 41 -6.17 3.44 -4.34
N ALA A 42 -4.93 3.87 -4.50
CA ALA A 42 -3.85 2.94 -4.81
C ALA A 42 -3.62 1.96 -3.67
N ILE A 43 -3.71 2.43 -2.43
CA ILE A 43 -3.55 1.56 -1.28
C ILE A 43 -4.66 0.52 -1.25
N LYS A 44 -5.89 0.94 -1.46
CA LYS A 44 -7.02 0.01 -1.47
C LYS A 44 -6.84 -1.06 -2.53
N GLU A 45 -6.40 -0.65 -3.70
CA GLU A 45 -6.20 -1.60 -4.78
C GLU A 45 -5.06 -2.55 -4.47
N SER A 46 -3.98 -2.03 -3.88
CA SER A 46 -2.84 -2.87 -3.52
C SER A 46 -3.21 -3.89 -2.47
N ILE A 47 -3.99 -3.49 -1.49
CA ILE A 47 -4.42 -4.40 -0.44
C ILE A 47 -5.30 -5.49 -1.04
N ARG A 48 -6.21 -5.10 -1.91
CA ARG A 48 -7.09 -6.06 -2.53
C ARG A 48 -6.30 -7.09 -3.33
N CYS A 49 -5.33 -6.63 -4.11
CA CYS A 49 -4.52 -7.53 -4.93
C CYS A 49 -3.66 -8.44 -4.07
N HIS A 50 -3.08 -7.87 -3.01
CA HIS A 50 -2.20 -8.64 -2.15
C HIS A 50 -2.94 -9.78 -1.47
N PHE A 51 -4.09 -9.49 -0.90
CA PHE A 51 -4.83 -10.51 -0.17
C PHE A 51 -5.66 -11.40 -1.10
N ALA A 52 -6.05 -10.90 -2.26
CA ALA A 52 -6.72 -11.74 -3.23
C ALA A 52 -5.77 -12.82 -3.74
N GLY A 53 -4.52 -12.45 -3.99
CA GLY A 53 -3.54 -13.42 -4.42
C GLY A 53 -3.30 -14.49 -3.37
N ARG A 54 -3.33 -14.07 -2.09
CA ARG A 54 -3.13 -15.00 -1.01
C ARG A 54 -4.30 -15.95 -0.84
N SER A 55 -5.51 -15.46 -1.12
CA SER A 55 -6.71 -16.26 -0.96
C SER A 55 -7.12 -17.02 -2.19
N ALA A 56 -6.46 -16.80 -3.29
CA ALA A 56 -6.93 -17.32 -4.57
C ALA A 56 -6.96 -18.81 -4.63
N LYS A 57 -6.26 -19.47 -3.74
CA LYS A 57 -6.26 -20.87 -3.80
C LYS A 57 -7.40 -21.50 -3.13
N SER A 58 -8.17 -20.80 -2.43
CA SER A 58 -9.27 -21.44 -1.74
C SER A 58 -10.32 -22.00 -2.65
#